data_01adc5e6f75b4c03fbbfafef66c90f78
#
_entry.id   01adc5e6f75b4c03fbbfafef66c90f78
#
_cell.length_a   1.000
_cell.length_b   1.000
_cell.length_c   1.000
_cell.angle_alpha   90.00
_cell.angle_beta   90.00
_cell.angle_gamma   90.00
#
_symmetry.space_group_name_H-M   'P 1'
#
loop_
_entity.id
_entity.type
_entity.pdbx_description
1 polymer ?
#
loop_
_entity_poly.entity_id
_entity_poly.type
_entity_poly.pdbx_seq_one_letter_code
_entity_poly.pdbx_strand_id
1 'polypeptide(L)'
;MSFGVLPQKKNQYALRILGNCGEFTSEELLRLSELTAKFGNGKITATSRGTFELNGVSESELEPAIEAVQAAKLRLGGTGATVRAVVACKGTDCRKGMFDVHAFACRLDKEFYGIDVPKKFKIGVFGCLNSLGKAM
;
A
#
# COMPACT_ATOMS: atom_id res chain seq x y z
N MET A 1 -1.48 -2.47 -17.98
CA MET A 1 -0.59 -1.80 -17.01
C MET A 1 -0.28 -2.74 -15.86
N SER A 2 0.94 -2.74 -15.39
CA SER A 2 1.37 -3.64 -14.32
C SER A 2 0.70 -3.32 -12.99
N PHE A 3 0.49 -4.34 -12.19
CA PHE A 3 -0.11 -4.24 -10.86
C PHE A 3 0.71 -3.30 -9.96
N GLY A 4 0.06 -2.31 -9.37
CA GLY A 4 0.71 -1.30 -8.53
C GLY A 4 1.37 -0.15 -9.27
N VAL A 5 1.26 -0.10 -10.59
CA VAL A 5 1.84 0.95 -11.42
C VAL A 5 0.74 1.95 -11.83
N LEU A 6 1.01 3.23 -11.61
CA LEU A 6 0.06 4.31 -11.89
C LEU A 6 0.69 5.33 -12.85
N PRO A 7 0.03 5.64 -13.98
CA PRO A 7 0.56 6.65 -14.90
C PRO A 7 0.49 8.05 -14.28
N GLN A 8 1.50 8.84 -14.55
CA GLN A 8 1.59 10.25 -14.16
C GLN A 8 1.80 11.13 -15.41
N LYS A 9 1.83 12.43 -15.24
CA LYS A 9 2.15 13.36 -16.33
C LYS A 9 3.60 13.18 -16.79
N LYS A 10 3.90 13.63 -18.01
CA LYS A 10 5.25 13.64 -18.61
C LYS A 10 5.86 12.24 -18.76
N ASN A 11 5.04 11.22 -19.07
CA ASN A 11 5.47 9.84 -19.24
C ASN A 11 6.23 9.30 -18.01
N GLN A 12 5.78 9.69 -16.84
CA GLN A 12 6.27 9.19 -15.57
C GLN A 12 5.23 8.27 -14.92
N TYR A 13 5.68 7.52 -13.96
CA TYR A 13 4.84 6.54 -13.25
C TYR A 13 5.06 6.64 -11.75
N ALA A 14 4.02 6.32 -11.01
CA ALA A 14 4.11 6.10 -9.56
C ALA A 14 3.98 4.62 -9.28
N LEU A 15 4.73 4.14 -8.31
CA LEU A 15 4.62 2.77 -7.81
C LEU A 15 3.93 2.81 -6.45
N ARG A 16 2.80 2.11 -6.33
CA ARG A 16 2.07 2.04 -5.07
C ARG A 16 2.57 0.88 -4.24
N ILE A 17 3.09 1.21 -3.06
CA ILE A 17 3.71 0.27 -2.13
C ILE A 17 2.74 0.00 -0.98
N LEU A 18 2.44 -1.26 -0.76
CA LEU A 18 1.56 -1.70 0.32
C LEU A 18 2.37 -2.04 1.56
N GLY A 19 1.88 -1.58 2.70
CA GLY A 19 2.38 -2.00 3.98
C GLY A 19 1.58 -3.18 4.53
N ASN A 20 1.82 -3.52 5.77
CA ASN A 20 1.07 -4.54 6.47
C ASN A 20 -0.17 -3.91 7.11
N CYS A 21 -1.23 -3.78 6.31
CA CYS A 21 -2.50 -3.14 6.70
C CYS A 21 -2.32 -1.71 7.21
N GLY A 22 -1.47 -0.94 6.53
CA GLY A 22 -1.14 0.45 6.86
C GLY A 22 0.07 0.62 7.76
N GLU A 23 0.67 -0.47 8.23
CA GLU A 23 1.89 -0.40 9.02
C GLU A 23 3.13 -0.69 8.17
N PHE A 24 4.18 0.11 8.40
CA PHE A 24 5.48 -0.05 7.77
C PHE A 24 6.53 -0.09 8.88
N THR A 25 7.50 -0.98 8.75
CA THR A 25 8.65 -0.97 9.65
C THR A 25 9.60 0.16 9.28
N SER A 26 10.45 0.57 10.21
CA SER A 26 11.48 1.59 9.93
C SER A 26 12.42 1.12 8.82
N GLU A 27 12.74 -0.16 8.74
CA GLU A 27 13.56 -0.73 7.67
C GLU A 27 12.88 -0.65 6.31
N GLU A 28 11.58 -0.94 6.26
CA GLU A 28 10.80 -0.81 5.02
C GLU A 28 10.76 0.63 4.53
N LEU A 29 10.55 1.59 5.43
CA LEU A 29 10.57 3.01 5.08
C LEU A 29 11.94 3.48 4.63
N LEU A 30 13.00 2.97 5.24
CA LEU A 30 14.37 3.29 4.81
C LEU A 30 14.64 2.79 3.39
N ARG A 31 14.26 1.56 3.09
CA ARG A 31 14.39 1.01 1.74
C ARG A 31 13.55 1.77 0.73
N LEU A 32 12.33 2.13 1.10
CA LEU A 32 11.45 2.95 0.25
C LEU A 32 12.07 4.31 -0.03
N SER A 33 12.65 4.94 0.99
CA SER A 33 13.36 6.21 0.86
C SER A 33 14.52 6.11 -0.14
N GLU A 34 15.33 5.08 -0.02
CA GLU A 34 16.46 4.84 -0.94
C GLU A 34 15.99 4.61 -2.37
N LEU A 35 14.95 3.82 -2.56
CA LEU A 35 14.39 3.55 -3.87
C LEU A 35 13.80 4.82 -4.51
N THR A 36 13.15 5.66 -3.72
CA THR A 36 12.58 6.91 -4.19
C THR A 36 13.68 7.88 -4.64
N ALA A 37 14.78 7.94 -3.91
CA ALA A 37 15.92 8.76 -4.28
C ALA A 37 16.61 8.26 -5.56
N LYS A 38 16.65 6.94 -5.75
CA LYS A 38 17.35 6.32 -6.90
C LYS A 38 16.51 6.32 -8.17
N PHE A 39 15.25 5.95 -8.10
CA PHE A 39 14.38 5.74 -9.27
C PHE A 39 13.32 6.80 -9.47
N GLY A 40 12.91 7.47 -8.41
CA GLY A 40 11.84 8.46 -8.45
C GLY A 40 12.35 9.90 -8.35
N ASN A 41 11.44 10.80 -8.03
CA ASN A 41 11.74 12.22 -7.90
C ASN A 41 12.06 12.67 -6.47
N GLY A 42 12.28 11.74 -5.55
CA GLY A 42 12.55 12.03 -4.14
C GLY A 42 11.31 12.32 -3.30
N LYS A 43 10.12 12.24 -3.89
CA LYS A 43 8.86 12.51 -3.18
C LYS A 43 8.07 11.22 -3.00
N ILE A 44 7.57 11.01 -1.79
CA ILE A 44 6.71 9.89 -1.43
C ILE A 44 5.37 10.46 -1.02
N THR A 45 4.28 9.91 -1.57
CA THR A 45 2.93 10.32 -1.22
C THR A 45 2.29 9.27 -0.31
N ALA A 46 1.83 9.68 0.85
CA ALA A 46 1.01 8.85 1.72
C ALA A 46 -0.43 8.88 1.24
N THR A 47 -1.04 7.73 1.03
CA THR A 47 -2.42 7.64 0.56
C THR A 47 -3.40 7.47 1.71
N SER A 48 -4.68 7.74 1.44
CA SER A 48 -5.74 7.57 2.44
C SER A 48 -6.01 6.09 2.78
N ARG A 49 -5.43 5.16 2.03
CA ARG A 49 -5.58 3.71 2.25
C ARG A 49 -4.38 3.11 2.99
N GLY A 50 -3.54 3.93 3.61
CA GLY A 50 -2.38 3.46 4.36
C GLY A 50 -1.29 2.86 3.49
N THR A 51 -1.16 3.34 2.27
CA THR A 51 -0.10 2.95 1.34
C THR A 51 0.79 4.15 1.03
N PHE A 52 1.95 3.88 0.42
CA PHE A 52 2.82 4.94 -0.09
C PHE A 52 2.97 4.83 -1.59
N GLU A 53 3.15 5.96 -2.25
CA GLU A 53 3.43 6.02 -3.67
C GLU A 53 4.80 6.63 -3.90
N LEU A 54 5.66 5.88 -4.58
CA LEU A 54 6.96 6.32 -5.05
C LEU A 54 6.73 7.02 -6.39
N ASN A 55 7.01 8.31 -6.46
CA ASN A 55 6.62 9.16 -7.60
C ASN A 55 7.77 9.42 -8.56
N GLY A 56 7.41 9.75 -9.80
CA GLY A 56 8.33 10.29 -10.78
C GLY A 56 9.29 9.28 -11.40
N VAL A 57 8.87 8.02 -11.52
CA VAL A 57 9.66 6.99 -12.20
C VAL A 57 9.50 7.16 -13.70
N SER A 58 10.60 7.32 -14.43
CA SER A 58 10.56 7.39 -15.88
C SER A 58 10.26 6.03 -16.49
N GLU A 59 9.72 6.03 -17.71
CA GLU A 59 9.38 4.79 -18.41
C GLU A 59 10.58 3.86 -18.56
N SER A 60 11.75 4.40 -18.85
CA SER A 60 12.99 3.63 -19.01
C SER A 60 13.48 2.99 -17.70
N GLU A 61 13.13 3.60 -16.56
CA GLU A 61 13.51 3.12 -15.22
C GLU A 61 12.45 2.24 -14.56
N LEU A 62 11.29 2.09 -15.22
CA LEU A 62 10.12 1.43 -14.61
C LEU A 62 10.40 -0.04 -14.26
N GLU A 63 10.92 -0.82 -15.20
CA GLU A 63 11.23 -2.23 -14.94
C GLU A 63 12.31 -2.41 -13.88
N PRO A 64 13.46 -1.70 -13.94
CA PRO A 64 14.45 -1.75 -12.86
C PRO A 64 13.88 -1.34 -11.50
N ALA A 65 12.99 -0.34 -11.48
CA ALA A 65 12.37 0.11 -10.23
C ALA A 65 11.46 -0.97 -9.64
N ILE A 66 10.65 -1.63 -10.47
CA ILE A 66 9.78 -2.73 -10.03
C ILE A 66 10.62 -3.88 -9.47
N GLU A 67 11.67 -4.26 -10.15
CA GLU A 67 12.58 -5.30 -9.68
C GLU A 67 13.24 -4.95 -8.35
N ALA A 68 13.66 -3.69 -8.19
CA ALA A 68 14.27 -3.21 -6.96
C ALA A 68 13.29 -3.20 -5.79
N VAL A 69 12.02 -2.84 -6.04
CA VAL A 69 10.96 -2.90 -5.03
C VAL A 69 10.75 -4.33 -4.55
N GLN A 70 10.68 -5.27 -5.48
CA GLN A 70 10.51 -6.69 -5.16
C GLN A 70 11.73 -7.26 -4.42
N ALA A 71 12.93 -6.89 -4.84
CA ALA A 71 14.17 -7.29 -4.17
C ALA A 71 14.25 -6.75 -2.73
N ALA A 72 13.68 -5.58 -2.49
CA ALA A 72 13.58 -4.99 -1.15
C ALA A 72 12.47 -5.62 -0.30
N LYS A 73 11.76 -6.63 -0.82
CA LYS A 73 10.64 -7.32 -0.16
C LYS A 73 9.46 -6.38 0.16
N LEU A 74 9.30 -5.35 -0.65
CA LEU A 74 8.13 -4.48 -0.60
C LEU A 74 7.08 -4.98 -1.60
N ARG A 75 5.80 -4.78 -1.28
CA ARG A 75 4.71 -5.23 -2.14
C ARG A 75 4.15 -4.09 -2.97
N LEU A 76 3.95 -4.36 -4.26
CA LEU A 76 3.22 -3.47 -5.16
C LEU A 76 1.75 -3.90 -5.20
N GLY A 77 0.84 -2.97 -5.34
CA GLY A 77 -0.56 -3.33 -5.50
C GLY A 77 -1.55 -2.20 -5.27
N GLY A 78 -2.79 -2.60 -5.02
CA GLY A 78 -3.87 -1.67 -4.71
C GLY A 78 -4.35 -0.83 -5.89
N THR A 79 -4.18 -1.32 -7.12
CA THR A 79 -4.60 -0.64 -8.34
C THR A 79 -5.57 -1.49 -9.16
N GLY A 80 -6.32 -0.85 -10.05
CA GLY A 80 -7.20 -1.56 -10.98
C GLY A 80 -8.41 -2.21 -10.33
N ALA A 81 -8.98 -3.20 -11.03
CA ALA A 81 -10.14 -3.97 -10.57
C ALA A 81 -9.68 -5.15 -9.70
N THR A 82 -9.11 -4.84 -8.57
CA THR A 82 -8.60 -5.83 -7.61
C THR A 82 -9.10 -5.52 -6.21
N VAL A 83 -8.88 -6.46 -5.29
CA VAL A 83 -9.04 -6.18 -3.87
C VAL A 83 -7.98 -5.14 -3.49
N ARG A 84 -8.43 -4.01 -2.98
CA ARG A 84 -7.58 -2.89 -2.60
C ARG A 84 -6.85 -3.19 -1.29
N ALA A 85 -5.84 -2.38 -0.98
CA ALA A 85 -5.13 -2.49 0.29
C ALA A 85 -6.11 -2.51 1.46
N VAL A 86 -5.97 -3.49 2.35
CA VAL A 86 -6.80 -3.59 3.55
C VAL A 86 -6.44 -2.44 4.49
N VAL A 87 -7.45 -1.72 4.93
CA VAL A 87 -7.30 -0.63 5.91
C VAL A 87 -7.68 -1.15 7.29
N ALA A 88 -6.85 -0.88 8.26
CA ALA A 88 -7.11 -1.23 9.66
C ALA A 88 -6.86 -0.02 10.54
N CYS A 89 -7.67 0.14 11.58
CA CYS A 89 -7.38 1.11 12.64
C CYS A 89 -6.34 0.54 13.61
N LYS A 90 -5.88 1.36 14.56
CA LYS A 90 -4.98 0.92 15.63
C LYS A 90 -5.70 0.18 16.77
N GLY A 91 -6.82 -0.48 16.46
CA GLY A 91 -7.65 -1.12 17.48
C GLY A 91 -6.89 -2.08 18.39
N THR A 92 -5.85 -2.74 17.87
CA THR A 92 -4.97 -3.62 18.65
C THR A 92 -4.28 -2.86 19.79
N ASP A 93 -3.80 -1.65 19.53
CA ASP A 93 -3.07 -0.82 20.50
C ASP A 93 -3.91 0.33 21.07
N CYS A 94 -5.18 0.39 20.71
CA CYS A 94 -6.08 1.45 21.12
C CYS A 94 -6.81 1.08 22.40
N ARG A 95 -6.93 2.03 23.32
CA ARG A 95 -7.67 1.83 24.60
C ARG A 95 -9.12 1.41 24.40
N LYS A 96 -9.74 1.78 23.28
CA LYS A 96 -11.12 1.47 22.94
C LYS A 96 -11.26 0.26 22.02
N GLY A 97 -10.15 -0.37 21.68
CA GLY A 97 -10.17 -1.55 20.82
C GLY A 97 -10.80 -2.75 21.51
N MET A 98 -11.71 -3.42 20.81
CA MET A 98 -12.49 -4.54 21.34
C MET A 98 -11.91 -5.90 20.94
N PHE A 99 -11.00 -5.94 19.98
CA PHE A 99 -10.36 -7.16 19.51
C PHE A 99 -9.03 -6.84 18.82
N ASP A 100 -8.25 -7.87 18.48
CA ASP A 100 -6.98 -7.68 17.74
C ASP A 100 -7.27 -7.40 16.28
N VAL A 101 -7.47 -6.12 15.97
CA VAL A 101 -7.79 -5.62 14.63
C VAL A 101 -6.71 -5.97 13.63
N HIS A 102 -5.45 -5.77 14.03
CA HIS A 102 -4.32 -5.95 13.12
C HIS A 102 -4.16 -7.40 12.70
N ALA A 103 -4.28 -8.34 13.62
CA ALA A 103 -4.20 -9.77 13.32
C ALA A 103 -5.31 -10.19 12.35
N PHE A 104 -6.54 -9.72 12.57
CA PHE A 104 -7.67 -10.02 11.69
C PHE A 104 -7.46 -9.41 10.29
N ALA A 105 -7.04 -8.14 10.23
CA ALA A 105 -6.77 -7.46 8.96
C ALA A 105 -5.66 -8.15 8.18
N CYS A 106 -4.60 -8.59 8.84
CA CYS A 106 -3.50 -9.32 8.20
C CYS A 106 -3.96 -10.65 7.60
N ARG A 107 -4.86 -11.33 8.25
CA ARG A 107 -5.43 -12.58 7.72
C ARG A 107 -6.23 -12.32 6.45
N LEU A 108 -7.05 -11.27 6.44
CA LEU A 108 -7.80 -10.87 5.25
C LEU A 108 -6.86 -10.44 4.11
N ASP A 109 -5.85 -9.68 4.42
CA ASP A 109 -4.86 -9.24 3.43
C ASP A 109 -4.15 -10.45 2.78
N LYS A 110 -3.76 -11.43 3.58
CA LYS A 110 -3.14 -12.66 3.08
C LYS A 110 -4.02 -13.44 2.12
N GLU A 111 -5.31 -13.53 2.43
CA GLU A 111 -6.26 -14.30 1.62
C GLU A 111 -6.66 -13.59 0.33
N PHE A 112 -6.79 -12.28 0.39
CA PHE A 112 -7.39 -11.52 -0.70
C PHE A 112 -6.42 -10.63 -1.49
N TYR A 113 -5.15 -10.56 -1.09
CA TYR A 113 -4.16 -9.75 -1.78
C TYR A 113 -4.05 -10.12 -3.26
N GLY A 114 -4.20 -9.11 -4.11
CA GLY A 114 -3.99 -9.26 -5.55
C GLY A 114 -5.08 -9.98 -6.31
N ILE A 115 -6.19 -10.38 -5.66
CA ILE A 115 -7.28 -11.07 -6.34
C ILE A 115 -8.01 -10.10 -7.26
N ASP A 116 -8.21 -10.53 -8.51
CA ASP A 116 -9.00 -9.79 -9.49
C ASP A 116 -10.49 -9.90 -9.14
N VAL A 117 -11.18 -8.80 -9.27
CA VAL A 117 -12.62 -8.70 -9.01
C VAL A 117 -13.27 -7.87 -10.12
N PRO A 118 -14.59 -7.99 -10.37
CA PRO A 118 -15.24 -7.24 -11.44
C PRO A 118 -15.13 -5.73 -11.31
N LYS A 119 -15.07 -5.24 -10.07
CA LYS A 119 -14.84 -3.82 -9.73
C LYS A 119 -13.98 -3.73 -8.50
N LYS A 120 -13.28 -2.61 -8.30
CA LYS A 120 -12.47 -2.39 -7.12
C LYS A 120 -13.25 -2.71 -5.84
N PHE A 121 -12.68 -3.53 -4.98
CA PHE A 121 -13.29 -3.94 -3.71
C PHE A 121 -12.40 -3.48 -2.56
N LYS A 122 -13.01 -2.85 -1.56
CA LYS A 122 -12.29 -2.29 -0.41
C LYS A 122 -12.68 -3.01 0.87
N ILE A 123 -11.69 -3.34 1.68
CA ILE A 123 -11.87 -3.97 2.98
C ILE A 123 -11.33 -3.03 4.05
N GLY A 124 -12.12 -2.77 5.09
CA GLY A 124 -11.69 -2.00 6.27
C GLY A 124 -12.03 -2.77 7.53
N VAL A 125 -11.13 -2.78 8.50
CA VAL A 125 -11.30 -3.46 9.79
C VAL A 125 -11.14 -2.44 10.90
N PHE A 126 -12.17 -2.32 11.74
CA PHE A 126 -12.22 -1.34 12.81
C PHE A 126 -12.63 -2.00 14.13
N GLY A 127 -11.98 -1.61 15.21
CA GLY A 127 -12.07 -2.31 16.50
C GLY A 127 -13.06 -1.75 17.50
N CYS A 128 -13.82 -0.70 17.14
CA CYS A 128 -14.84 -0.14 18.02
C CYS A 128 -15.94 0.56 17.21
N LEU A 129 -17.00 0.97 17.89
CA LEU A 129 -18.15 1.61 17.25
C LEU A 129 -17.85 3.02 16.71
N ASN A 130 -16.75 3.64 17.12
CA ASN A 130 -16.38 4.97 16.65
C ASN A 130 -15.91 5.00 15.19
N SER A 131 -15.42 3.87 14.67
CA SER A 131 -15.00 3.71 13.29
C SER A 131 -14.16 4.89 12.78
N LEU A 132 -13.12 5.26 13.53
CA LEU A 132 -12.27 6.43 13.21
C LEU A 132 -11.48 6.27 11.93
N GLY A 133 -11.38 5.08 11.42
CA GLY A 133 -10.90 4.84 10.07
C GLY A 133 -12.01 5.16 9.07
N LYS A 134 -11.69 5.10 7.81
CA LYS A 134 -12.65 5.34 6.72
C LYS A 134 -13.42 4.07 6.41
N ALA A 135 -14.44 3.80 7.20
CA ALA A 135 -15.25 2.57 7.09
C ALA A 135 -16.21 2.56 5.89
N MET A 136 -16.15 3.54 5.05
CA MET A 136 -17.03 3.62 3.87
C MET A 136 -16.38 3.06 2.63
#